data_2704570e40b2408864898a5babfb1131
#
_entry.id   2704570e40b2408864898a5babfb1131
#
_cell.length_a   1.000
_cell.length_b   1.000
_cell.length_c   1.000
_cell.angle_alpha   90.00
_cell.angle_beta   90.00
_cell.angle_gamma   90.00
#
_symmetry.space_group_name_H-M   'P 1'
#
loop_
_entity.id
_entity.type
_entity.pdbx_description
1 polymer ?
#
loop_
_entity_poly.entity_id
_entity_poly.type
_entity_poly.pdbx_seq_one_letter_code
_entity_poly.pdbx_strand_id
1 'polypeptide(L)' 'MQIAVAGTGYVGLSIATLLAQKHKVYAVDIVPEKVSLINDRRSPIQDEYIEKYLAEKDLDLTATL' A
#
# COMPACT_ATOMS: atom_id res chain seq x y z
N MET A 1 13.77 -3.79 8.11
CA MET A 1 12.77 -3.45 9.13
C MET A 1 11.40 -3.84 8.65
N GLN A 2 10.57 -4.36 9.53
CA GLN A 2 9.17 -4.65 9.21
C GLN A 2 8.29 -3.57 9.83
N ILE A 3 7.38 -3.04 9.03
CA ILE A 3 6.54 -1.91 9.42
C ILE A 3 5.09 -2.25 9.11
N ALA A 4 4.19 -1.98 10.05
CA ALA A 4 2.76 -2.11 9.82
C ALA A 4 2.13 -0.71 9.75
N VAL A 5 1.34 -0.47 8.72
CA VAL A 5 0.62 0.79 8.55
C VAL A 5 -0.88 0.50 8.63
N ALA A 6 -1.54 1.07 9.60
CA ALA A 6 -2.98 0.87 9.79
C ALA A 6 -3.76 1.87 8.96
N GLY A 7 -4.67 1.35 8.13
CA GLY A 7 -5.48 2.16 7.23
C GLY A 7 -4.83 2.35 5.88
N THR A 8 -5.62 2.24 4.83
CA THR A 8 -5.15 2.40 3.45
C THR A 8 -5.83 3.58 2.75
N GLY A 9 -6.17 4.62 3.52
CA GLY A 9 -6.57 5.89 2.97
C GLY A 9 -5.37 6.62 2.38
N TYR A 10 -5.57 7.86 1.96
CA TYR A 10 -4.52 8.62 1.28
C TYR A 10 -3.22 8.68 2.08
N VAL A 11 -3.30 9.08 3.36
CA VAL A 11 -2.10 9.26 4.19
C VAL A 11 -1.41 7.93 4.46
N GLY A 12 -2.17 6.93 4.90
CA GLY A 12 -1.59 5.61 5.23
C GLY A 12 -0.97 4.95 4.02
N LEU A 13 -1.64 4.98 2.88
CA LEU A 13 -1.15 4.34 1.67
C LEU A 13 0.06 5.09 1.10
N SER A 14 0.10 6.42 1.21
CA SER A 14 1.27 7.20 0.79
C SER A 14 2.49 6.82 1.61
N ILE A 15 2.34 6.71 2.93
CA ILE A 15 3.43 6.29 3.81
C ILE A 15 3.86 4.87 3.50
N ALA A 16 2.90 3.96 3.32
CA ALA A 16 3.19 2.56 3.03
C ALA A 16 3.98 2.40 1.73
N THR A 17 3.60 3.09 0.66
CA THR A 17 4.32 3.00 -0.61
C THR A 17 5.72 3.59 -0.51
N LEU A 18 5.88 4.67 0.24
CA LEU A 18 7.20 5.28 0.44
C LEU A 18 8.12 4.34 1.21
N LEU A 19 7.66 3.78 2.32
CA LEU A 19 8.48 2.92 3.16
C LEU A 19 8.75 1.57 2.51
N ALA A 20 7.83 1.05 1.72
CA ALA A 20 7.95 -0.26 1.10
C ALA A 20 9.06 -0.31 0.03
N GLN A 21 9.59 0.82 -0.37
CA GLN A 21 10.73 0.84 -1.28
C GLN A 21 12.02 0.33 -0.62
N LYS A 22 12.10 0.39 0.71
CA LYS A 22 13.31 0.00 1.45
C LYS A 22 13.04 -0.95 2.62
N HIS A 23 11.78 -1.11 3.01
CA HIS A 23 11.41 -1.91 4.17
C HIS A 23 10.27 -2.84 3.81
N LYS A 24 10.09 -3.89 4.60
CA LYS A 24 8.93 -4.76 4.47
C LYS A 24 7.75 -4.10 5.16
N VAL A 25 6.69 -3.81 4.42
CA VAL A 25 5.54 -3.08 4.92
C VAL A 25 4.27 -3.92 4.80
N TYR A 26 3.51 -3.97 5.89
CA TYR A 26 2.18 -4.55 5.92
C TYR A 26 1.16 -3.42 6.02
N ALA A 27 0.33 -3.28 5.00
CA ALA A 27 -0.77 -2.32 5.01
C ALA A 27 -2.03 -3.02 5.52
N VAL A 28 -2.56 -2.56 6.64
CA VAL A 28 -3.68 -3.19 7.32
C VAL A 28 -4.94 -2.38 7.10
N ASP A 29 -6.01 -3.01 6.63
CA ASP A 29 -7.31 -2.35 6.46
C ASP A 29 -8.43 -3.34 6.77
N ILE A 30 -9.59 -2.79 7.13
CA ILE A 30 -10.77 -3.61 7.43
C ILE A 30 -11.64 -3.86 6.20
N VAL A 31 -11.31 -3.25 5.06
CA VAL A 31 -12.09 -3.37 3.82
C VAL A 31 -11.40 -4.38 2.88
N PRO A 32 -12.00 -5.58 2.69
CA PRO A 32 -11.35 -6.62 1.88
C PRO A 32 -11.06 -6.20 0.44
N GLU A 33 -11.90 -5.37 -0.16
CA GLU A 33 -11.70 -4.90 -1.53
C GLU A 33 -10.43 -4.06 -1.65
N LYS A 34 -10.15 -3.24 -0.63
CA LYS A 34 -8.91 -2.44 -0.63
C LYS A 34 -7.68 -3.32 -0.49
N VAL A 35 -7.76 -4.31 0.39
CA VAL A 35 -6.66 -5.27 0.57
C VAL A 35 -6.35 -5.99 -0.74
N SER A 36 -7.38 -6.46 -1.43
CA SER A 36 -7.22 -7.15 -2.69
C SER A 36 -6.60 -6.26 -3.78
N LEU A 37 -7.05 -5.01 -3.86
CA LEU A 37 -6.52 -4.07 -4.85
C LEU A 37 -5.03 -3.79 -4.62
N ILE A 38 -4.64 -3.55 -3.37
CA ILE A 38 -3.24 -3.23 -3.05
C ILE A 38 -2.33 -4.42 -3.35
N ASN A 39 -2.75 -5.64 -3.02
CA ASN A 39 -1.96 -6.83 -3.33
C ASN A 39 -1.85 -7.07 -4.82
N ASP A 40 -2.82 -6.60 -5.59
CA ASP A 40 -2.79 -6.64 -7.05
C ASP A 40 -2.08 -5.41 -7.67
N ARG A 41 -1.46 -4.60 -6.83
CA ARG A 41 -0.77 -3.36 -7.20
C ARG A 41 -1.67 -2.35 -7.88
N ARG A 42 -2.91 -2.26 -7.40
CA ARG A 42 -3.91 -1.30 -7.87
C ARG A 42 -4.31 -0.40 -6.71
N SER A 43 -4.41 0.89 -6.97
CA SER A 43 -4.75 1.84 -5.91
C SER A 43 -6.25 1.80 -5.60
N PRO A 44 -6.63 1.71 -4.31
CA PRO A 44 -8.03 1.84 -3.92
C PRO A 44 -8.53 3.28 -3.93
N ILE A 45 -7.65 4.24 -4.17
CA ILE A 45 -8.01 5.66 -4.22
C ILE A 45 -7.46 6.27 -5.51
N GLN A 46 -8.10 7.38 -5.94
CA GLN A 46 -7.65 8.09 -7.14
C GLN A 46 -6.53 9.06 -6.77
N ASP A 47 -5.30 8.61 -6.90
CA ASP A 47 -4.12 9.42 -6.66
C ASP A 47 -3.01 8.98 -7.62
N GLU A 48 -2.56 9.89 -8.46
CA GLU A 48 -1.61 9.57 -9.51
C GLU A 48 -0.28 9.05 -8.99
N TYR A 49 0.20 9.60 -7.87
CA TYR A 49 1.48 9.16 -7.30
C TYR A 49 1.37 7.76 -6.73
N ILE A 50 0.29 7.48 -6.01
CA ILE A 50 0.09 6.16 -5.42
C ILE A 50 -0.10 5.12 -6.52
N GLU A 51 -0.91 5.42 -7.54
CA GLU A 51 -1.11 4.53 -8.67
C GLU A 51 0.20 4.24 -9.39
N LYS A 52 1.01 5.27 -9.59
CA LYS A 52 2.30 5.14 -10.25
C LYS A 52 3.27 4.30 -9.42
N TYR A 53 3.37 4.56 -8.13
CA TYR A 53 4.28 3.80 -7.27
C TYR A 53 3.89 2.33 -7.18
N LEU A 54 2.60 2.04 -7.04
CA LEU A 54 2.14 0.65 -6.98
C LEU A 54 2.42 -0.10 -8.29
N ALA A 55 2.28 0.57 -9.43
CA ALA A 55 2.46 -0.05 -10.73
C ALA A 55 3.92 -0.15 -11.16
N GLU A 56 4.75 0.84 -10.83
CA GLU A 56 6.09 0.96 -11.40
C GLU A 56 7.22 0.65 -10.42
N LYS A 57 7.00 0.85 -9.11
CA LYS A 57 8.05 0.64 -8.12
C LYS A 57 8.05 -0.79 -7.61
N ASP A 58 9.24 -1.29 -7.33
CA ASP A 58 9.40 -2.60 -6.70
C ASP A 58 9.19 -2.43 -5.18
N LEU A 59 8.00 -2.76 -4.72
CA LEU A 59 7.59 -2.55 -3.34
C LEU A 59 7.49 -3.86 -2.58
N ASP A 60 8.11 -3.91 -1.40
CA ASP A 60 7.91 -5.02 -0.47
C ASP A 60 6.68 -4.72 0.40
N LEU A 61 5.52 -4.76 -0.23
CA LEU A 61 4.26 -4.35 0.35
C LEU A 61 3.25 -5.49 0.27
N THR A 62 2.67 -5.82 1.42
CA THR A 62 1.60 -6.79 1.52
C THR A 62 0.43 -6.15 2.25
N ALA A 63 -0.76 -6.20 1.68
CA ALA A 63 -1.96 -5.74 2.36
C ALA A 63 -2.65 -6.91 3.05
N THR A 64 -3.24 -6.64 4.20
CA THR A 64 -3.93 -7.65 5.01
C THR A 64 -5.06 -7.02 5.82
N LEU A 65 -6.00 -7.83 6.25
CA LEU A 65 -7.08 -7.42 7.15
C LEU A 65 -6.60 -7.29 8.59
#